data_8fd344bf3f13dab38d2a0d321d5d2aef
#
_entry.id   8fd344bf3f13dab38d2a0d321d5d2aef
#
_cell.length_a   1.000
_cell.length_b   1.000
_cell.length_c   1.000
_cell.angle_alpha   90.00
_cell.angle_beta   90.00
_cell.angle_gamma   90.00
#
_symmetry.space_group_name_H-M   'P 1'
#
loop_
_entity.id
_entity.type
_entity.pdbx_description
1 polymer ?
#
loop_
_entity_poly.entity_id
_entity_poly.type
_entity_poly.pdbx_seq_one_letter_code
_entity_poly.pdbx_strand_id
1 'polypeptide(L)'
;MDILTQTISLLFRHRQTEIGRFGQDIDHIQRKQLHALLSTARKTEWGLKYDYKSIRSYSDFCQRLPLQTYDEIKPYVTRMINGERNILWPSVVRWYAKSSGTTNDKSKFLPVTPEILKGCHYKGGFDCVA
;
A
#
# COMPACT_ATOMS: atom_id res chain seq x y z
N MET A 1 15.12 -36.64 1.63
CA MET A 1 14.79 -35.22 1.38
C MET A 1 15.20 -34.45 2.63
N ASP A 2 16.03 -33.43 2.48
CA ASP A 2 16.61 -32.69 3.60
C ASP A 2 15.51 -31.96 4.40
N ILE A 3 15.69 -31.83 5.72
CA ILE A 3 14.76 -31.15 6.64
C ILE A 3 14.48 -29.72 6.15
N LEU A 4 15.49 -29.03 5.64
CA LEU A 4 15.39 -27.68 5.11
C LEU A 4 14.39 -27.64 3.92
N THR A 5 14.53 -28.58 2.97
CA THR A 5 13.63 -28.71 1.80
C THR A 5 12.18 -29.00 2.23
N GLN A 6 11.99 -29.82 3.26
CA GLN A 6 10.64 -30.10 3.78
C GLN A 6 10.00 -28.86 4.42
N THR A 7 10.77 -28.11 5.22
CA THR A 7 10.29 -26.88 5.87
C THR A 7 9.93 -25.82 4.84
N ILE A 8 10.78 -25.59 3.84
CA ILE A 8 10.53 -24.67 2.73
C ILE A 8 9.28 -25.09 1.97
N SER A 9 9.15 -26.37 1.61
CA SER A 9 7.97 -26.90 0.91
C SER A 9 6.67 -26.69 1.70
N LEU A 10 6.71 -26.82 3.03
CA LEU A 10 5.54 -26.58 3.88
C LEU A 10 5.12 -25.10 3.87
N LEU A 11 6.08 -24.18 3.95
CA LEU A 11 5.84 -22.74 3.88
C LEU A 11 5.22 -22.35 2.52
N PHE A 12 5.73 -22.91 1.41
CA PHE A 12 5.18 -22.65 0.08
C PHE A 12 3.77 -23.19 -0.10
N ARG A 13 3.46 -24.39 0.39
CA ARG A 13 2.10 -24.94 0.35
C ARG A 13 1.11 -24.07 1.09
N HIS A 14 1.47 -23.57 2.27
CA HIS A 14 0.63 -22.65 3.03
C HIS A 14 0.36 -21.36 2.22
N ARG A 15 1.40 -20.79 1.63
CA ARG A 15 1.27 -19.58 0.81
C ARG A 15 0.45 -19.78 -0.45
N GLN A 16 0.64 -20.90 -1.16
CA GLN A 16 -0.17 -21.26 -2.33
C GLN A 16 -1.67 -21.38 -1.98
N THR A 17 -1.98 -21.94 -0.81
CA THR A 17 -3.37 -22.00 -0.33
C THR A 17 -3.95 -20.60 -0.10
N GLU A 18 -3.18 -19.67 0.46
CA GLU A 18 -3.61 -18.26 0.59
C GLU A 18 -3.86 -17.60 -0.77
N ILE A 19 -2.93 -17.79 -1.72
CA ILE A 19 -3.05 -17.25 -3.10
C ILE A 19 -4.28 -17.83 -3.80
N GLY A 20 -4.54 -19.14 -3.68
CA GLY A 20 -5.71 -19.79 -4.25
C GLY A 20 -7.05 -19.20 -3.77
N ARG A 21 -7.10 -18.66 -2.55
CA ARG A 21 -8.29 -18.00 -2.03
C ARG A 21 -8.56 -16.62 -2.66
N PHE A 22 -7.55 -15.98 -3.26
CA PHE A 22 -7.74 -14.66 -3.86
C PHE A 22 -8.76 -14.67 -4.99
N GLY A 23 -8.82 -15.74 -5.79
CA GLY A 23 -9.80 -15.88 -6.86
C GLY A 23 -11.23 -16.20 -6.38
N GLN A 24 -11.37 -16.72 -5.16
CA GLN A 24 -12.67 -17.13 -4.60
C GLN A 24 -13.38 -16.03 -3.81
N ASP A 25 -12.63 -15.08 -3.24
CA ASP A 25 -13.19 -14.08 -2.32
C ASP A 25 -12.59 -12.68 -2.53
N ILE A 26 -12.40 -12.32 -3.81
CA ILE A 26 -11.72 -11.08 -4.20
C ILE A 26 -12.40 -9.83 -3.63
N ASP A 27 -13.74 -9.78 -3.65
CA ASP A 27 -14.49 -8.61 -3.19
C ASP A 27 -14.35 -8.39 -1.69
N HIS A 28 -14.33 -9.47 -0.91
CA HIS A 28 -14.12 -9.37 0.53
C HIS A 28 -12.71 -8.90 0.85
N ILE A 29 -11.71 -9.46 0.16
CA ILE A 29 -10.29 -9.11 0.32
C ILE A 29 -10.08 -7.63 -0.02
N GLN A 30 -10.63 -7.16 -1.14
CA GLN A 30 -10.54 -5.76 -1.57
C GLN A 30 -11.20 -4.81 -0.57
N ARG A 31 -12.42 -5.13 -0.11
CA ARG A 31 -13.11 -4.33 0.93
C ARG A 31 -12.33 -4.27 2.22
N LYS A 32 -11.85 -5.42 2.70
CA LYS A 32 -11.03 -5.49 3.92
C LYS A 32 -9.78 -4.63 3.81
N GLN A 33 -9.10 -4.68 2.68
CA GLN A 33 -7.89 -3.88 2.42
C GLN A 33 -8.20 -2.39 2.38
N LEU A 34 -9.26 -1.97 1.67
CA LEU A 34 -9.70 -0.59 1.63
C LEU A 34 -10.00 -0.06 3.03
N HIS A 35 -10.80 -0.79 3.82
CA HIS A 35 -11.11 -0.39 5.20
C HIS A 35 -9.88 -0.30 6.09
N ALA A 36 -8.91 -1.20 5.96
CA ALA A 36 -7.67 -1.15 6.72
C ALA A 36 -6.86 0.12 6.41
N LEU A 37 -6.73 0.48 5.12
CA LEU A 37 -6.02 1.67 4.67
C LEU A 37 -6.72 2.95 5.15
N LEU A 38 -8.02 3.06 4.96
CA LEU A 38 -8.83 4.21 5.40
C LEU A 38 -8.77 4.39 6.92
N SER A 39 -8.92 3.30 7.68
CA SER A 39 -8.86 3.31 9.14
C SER A 39 -7.49 3.77 9.64
N THR A 40 -6.41 3.32 9.01
CA THR A 40 -5.05 3.71 9.37
C THR A 40 -4.81 5.20 9.08
N ALA A 41 -5.22 5.68 7.90
CA ALA A 41 -4.96 7.05 7.46
C ALA A 41 -6.01 8.08 7.92
N ARG A 42 -7.08 7.67 8.64
CA ARG A 42 -8.23 8.53 8.98
C ARG A 42 -7.91 9.82 9.74
N LYS A 43 -6.76 9.86 10.46
CA LYS A 43 -6.33 11.02 11.25
C LYS A 43 -5.22 11.82 10.57
N THR A 44 -4.80 11.44 9.37
CA THR A 44 -3.85 12.21 8.58
C THR A 44 -4.54 13.46 8.02
N GLU A 45 -3.76 14.45 7.58
CA GLU A 45 -4.29 15.64 6.92
C GLU A 45 -5.16 15.26 5.71
N TRP A 46 -4.68 14.32 4.89
CA TRP A 46 -5.41 13.79 3.74
C TRP A 46 -6.69 13.06 4.14
N GLY A 47 -6.61 12.22 5.18
CA GLY A 47 -7.76 11.50 5.71
C GLY A 47 -8.85 12.39 6.30
N LEU A 48 -8.46 13.50 6.93
CA LEU A 48 -9.39 14.52 7.43
C LEU A 48 -9.99 15.33 6.28
N LYS A 49 -9.17 15.74 5.30
CA LYS A 49 -9.61 16.49 4.10
C LYS A 49 -10.73 15.78 3.35
N TYR A 50 -10.64 14.46 3.21
CA TYR A 50 -11.60 13.63 2.48
C TYR A 50 -12.52 12.81 3.38
N ASP A 51 -12.55 13.10 4.68
CA ASP A 51 -13.39 12.45 5.68
C ASP A 51 -13.39 10.92 5.56
N TYR A 52 -12.20 10.31 5.65
CA TYR A 52 -12.02 8.86 5.57
C TYR A 52 -12.86 8.09 6.58
N LYS A 53 -13.21 8.74 7.70
CA LYS A 53 -14.03 8.12 8.75
C LYS A 53 -15.44 7.75 8.27
N SER A 54 -16.01 8.50 7.32
CA SER A 54 -17.38 8.26 6.83
C SER A 54 -17.46 7.36 5.60
N ILE A 55 -16.31 7.00 4.97
CA ILE A 55 -16.27 6.12 3.81
C ILE A 55 -16.57 4.68 4.26
N ARG A 56 -17.63 4.06 3.72
CA ARG A 56 -18.07 2.70 4.04
C ARG A 56 -17.91 1.72 2.89
N SER A 57 -17.88 2.21 1.66
CA SER A 57 -17.84 1.40 0.45
C SER A 57 -16.82 1.94 -0.55
N TYR A 58 -16.52 1.13 -1.57
CA TYR A 58 -15.72 1.57 -2.71
C TYR A 58 -16.41 2.70 -3.49
N SER A 59 -17.73 2.67 -3.58
CA SER A 59 -18.51 3.75 -4.21
C SER A 59 -18.33 5.07 -3.47
N ASP A 60 -18.42 5.07 -2.13
CA ASP A 60 -18.19 6.27 -1.32
C ASP A 60 -16.76 6.79 -1.53
N PHE A 61 -15.79 5.88 -1.59
CA PHE A 61 -14.40 6.24 -1.84
C PHE A 61 -14.23 6.96 -3.19
N CYS A 62 -14.78 6.40 -4.27
CA CYS A 62 -14.70 7.00 -5.60
C CYS A 62 -15.43 8.35 -5.71
N GLN A 63 -16.56 8.52 -5.01
CA GLN A 63 -17.29 9.79 -5.00
C GLN A 63 -16.57 10.88 -4.20
N ARG A 64 -15.85 10.49 -3.16
CA ARG A 64 -15.22 11.42 -2.23
C ARG A 64 -13.82 11.86 -2.67
N LEU A 65 -13.04 10.94 -3.22
CA LEU A 65 -11.67 11.21 -3.63
C LEU A 65 -11.61 11.47 -5.15
N PRO A 66 -11.30 12.69 -5.57
CA PRO A 66 -11.03 12.95 -6.99
C PRO A 66 -9.75 12.24 -7.43
N LEU A 67 -9.65 11.94 -8.71
CA LEU A 67 -8.39 11.48 -9.31
C LEU A 67 -7.32 12.55 -9.11
N GLN A 68 -6.14 12.12 -8.71
CA GLN A 68 -5.01 13.00 -8.44
C GLN A 68 -3.88 12.75 -9.43
N THR A 69 -3.31 13.83 -9.93
CA THR A 69 -2.01 13.77 -10.62
C THR A 69 -0.88 13.78 -9.59
N TYR A 70 0.33 13.40 -10.01
CA TYR A 70 1.48 13.48 -9.11
C TYR A 70 1.78 14.92 -8.68
N ASP A 71 1.58 15.90 -9.55
CA ASP A 71 1.87 17.30 -9.22
C ASP A 71 0.95 17.83 -8.10
N GLU A 72 -0.29 17.35 -8.02
CA GLU A 72 -1.22 17.68 -6.94
C GLU A 72 -0.83 17.03 -5.60
N ILE A 73 -0.24 15.83 -5.64
CA ILE A 73 0.20 15.10 -4.44
C ILE A 73 1.61 15.51 -4.01
N LYS A 74 2.44 15.98 -4.94
CA LYS A 74 3.85 16.33 -4.72
C LYS A 74 4.10 17.26 -3.52
N PRO A 75 3.31 18.31 -3.26
CA PRO A 75 3.51 19.15 -2.08
C PRO A 75 3.42 18.36 -0.77
N TYR A 76 2.48 17.43 -0.67
CA TYR A 76 2.32 16.56 0.50
C TYR A 76 3.50 15.60 0.65
N VAL A 77 3.94 14.99 -0.45
CA VAL A 77 5.12 14.10 -0.46
C VAL A 77 6.37 14.88 -0.06
N THR A 78 6.54 16.12 -0.52
CA THR A 78 7.69 16.97 -0.15
C THR A 78 7.71 17.23 1.36
N ARG A 79 6.58 17.51 1.98
CA ARG A 79 6.47 17.70 3.43
C ARG A 79 6.82 16.41 4.19
N MET A 80 6.39 15.25 3.69
CA MET A 80 6.76 13.95 4.25
C MET A 80 8.27 13.68 4.14
N ILE A 81 8.92 14.06 3.04
CA ILE A 81 10.38 13.97 2.85
C ILE A 81 11.09 14.84 3.90
N ASN A 82 10.55 15.99 4.24
CA ASN A 82 11.07 16.89 5.28
C ASN A 82 10.76 16.40 6.71
N GLY A 83 10.19 15.22 6.87
CA GLY A 83 9.96 14.58 8.17
C GLY A 83 8.61 14.86 8.81
N GLU A 84 7.69 15.57 8.14
CA GLU A 84 6.35 15.79 8.68
C GLU A 84 5.57 14.49 8.79
N ARG A 85 4.81 14.35 9.87
CA ARG A 85 3.95 13.21 10.17
C ARG A 85 2.50 13.53 9.84
N ASN A 86 1.69 12.48 9.75
CA ASN A 86 0.23 12.61 9.57
C ASN A 86 -0.19 13.40 8.33
N ILE A 87 0.61 13.38 7.26
CA ILE A 87 0.27 14.01 5.98
C ILE A 87 -0.60 13.07 5.15
N LEU A 88 0.01 12.16 4.40
CA LEU A 88 -0.68 11.09 3.66
C LEU A 88 -0.76 9.79 4.46
N TRP A 89 0.19 9.60 5.40
CA TRP A 89 0.30 8.43 6.24
C TRP A 89 0.68 8.83 7.68
N PRO A 90 0.25 8.08 8.72
CA PRO A 90 0.44 8.49 10.11
C PRO A 90 1.90 8.54 10.57
N SER A 91 2.70 7.58 10.14
CA SER A 91 4.09 7.44 10.57
C SER A 91 5.05 8.31 9.74
N VAL A 92 6.26 8.54 10.28
CA VAL A 92 7.36 9.08 9.49
C VAL A 92 7.75 8.07 8.43
N VAL A 93 7.77 8.49 7.18
CA VAL A 93 8.27 7.70 6.06
C VAL A 93 9.75 8.00 5.86
N ARG A 94 10.58 6.97 5.98
CA ARG A 94 12.05 7.08 5.87
C ARG A 94 12.58 6.71 4.49
N TRP A 95 11.79 6.00 3.70
CA TRP A 95 12.21 5.47 2.41
C TRP A 95 11.30 5.99 1.30
N TYR A 96 11.90 6.36 0.20
CA TYR A 96 11.19 6.85 -0.98
C TYR A 96 11.74 6.16 -2.21
N ALA A 97 10.88 5.49 -2.96
CA ALA A 97 11.23 4.97 -4.27
C ALA A 97 11.26 6.12 -5.28
N LYS A 98 12.32 6.21 -6.06
CA LYS A 98 12.43 7.17 -7.16
C LYS A 98 12.07 6.48 -8.46
N SER A 99 11.02 6.96 -9.15
CA SER A 99 10.71 6.45 -10.48
C SER A 99 11.71 6.97 -11.50
N SER A 100 12.04 6.14 -12.50
CA SER A 100 12.74 6.60 -13.69
C SER A 100 11.81 7.54 -14.46
N GLY A 101 12.09 8.84 -14.49
CA GLY A 101 11.37 9.77 -15.38
C GLY A 101 11.63 9.38 -16.84
N THR A 102 10.58 9.29 -17.64
CA THR A 102 10.73 9.32 -19.09
C THR A 102 11.20 10.72 -19.52
N THR A 103 11.86 10.83 -20.65
CA THR A 103 12.72 11.91 -21.18
C THR A 103 12.33 13.37 -20.94
N ASN A 104 11.08 13.65 -20.50
CA ASN A 104 10.60 15.00 -20.18
C ASN A 104 9.95 15.11 -18.79
N ASP A 105 9.91 14.04 -17.99
CA ASP A 105 9.21 14.06 -16.73
C ASP A 105 10.21 13.96 -15.56
N LYS A 106 10.09 14.89 -14.62
CA LYS A 106 10.93 14.89 -13.41
C LYS A 106 10.64 13.62 -12.60
N SER A 107 11.70 12.96 -12.13
CA SER A 107 11.57 11.78 -11.26
C SER A 107 10.56 12.01 -10.13
N LYS A 108 9.69 11.04 -9.92
CA LYS A 108 8.66 11.05 -8.87
C LYS A 108 9.15 10.30 -7.65
N PHE A 109 8.90 10.84 -6.46
CA PHE A 109 9.21 10.19 -5.19
C PHE A 109 7.94 9.57 -4.63
N LEU A 110 7.97 8.26 -4.42
CA LEU A 110 6.85 7.48 -3.87
C LEU A 110 7.18 7.06 -2.44
N PRO A 111 6.37 7.44 -1.44
CA PRO A 111 6.59 7.04 -0.06
C PRO A 111 6.54 5.52 0.10
N VAL A 112 7.55 4.94 0.77
CA VAL A 112 7.63 3.51 1.05
C VAL A 112 7.52 3.31 2.56
N THR A 113 6.37 2.82 3.01
CA THR A 113 6.11 2.58 4.42
C THR A 113 6.56 1.17 4.84
N PRO A 114 6.80 0.92 6.14
CA PRO A 114 7.09 -0.43 6.63
C PRO A 114 5.97 -1.44 6.30
N GLU A 115 4.72 -0.99 6.27
CA GLU A 115 3.56 -1.81 5.92
C GLU A 115 3.61 -2.26 4.45
N ILE A 116 4.00 -1.36 3.52
CA ILE A 116 4.20 -1.69 2.10
C ILE A 116 5.35 -2.69 1.96
N LEU A 117 6.47 -2.48 2.65
CA LEU A 117 7.60 -3.41 2.59
C LEU A 117 7.19 -4.81 3.05
N LYS A 118 6.52 -4.92 4.22
CA LYS A 118 6.11 -6.21 4.78
C LYS A 118 4.95 -6.85 4.01
N GLY A 119 3.90 -6.06 3.73
CA GLY A 119 2.64 -6.59 3.20
C GLY A 119 2.64 -6.82 1.69
N CYS A 120 3.48 -6.10 0.94
CA CYS A 120 3.52 -6.17 -0.51
C CYS A 120 4.91 -6.61 -1.02
N HIS A 121 5.96 -5.84 -0.74
CA HIS A 121 7.25 -6.03 -1.38
C HIS A 121 7.92 -7.36 -1.00
N TYR A 122 8.08 -7.64 0.29
CA TYR A 122 8.68 -8.91 0.74
C TYR A 122 7.77 -10.10 0.45
N LYS A 123 6.47 -9.94 0.61
CA LYS A 123 5.50 -11.00 0.30
C LYS A 123 5.49 -11.33 -1.20
N GLY A 124 5.46 -10.31 -2.07
CA GLY A 124 5.54 -10.50 -3.52
C GLY A 124 6.88 -11.07 -3.96
N GLY A 125 8.00 -10.67 -3.36
CA GLY A 125 9.30 -11.28 -3.60
C GLY A 125 9.34 -12.77 -3.22
N PHE A 126 8.72 -13.14 -2.10
CA PHE A 126 8.56 -14.55 -1.70
C PHE A 126 7.67 -15.32 -2.70
N ASP A 127 6.58 -14.71 -3.17
CA ASP A 127 5.67 -15.33 -4.13
C ASP A 127 6.34 -15.61 -5.50
N CYS A 128 7.38 -14.85 -5.87
CA CYS A 128 8.13 -15.09 -7.11
C CYS A 128 9.02 -16.36 -7.07
N VAL A 129 9.33 -16.89 -5.88
CA VAL A 129 10.16 -18.09 -5.69
C VAL A 129 9.37 -19.26 -5.13
N ALA A 130 8.08 -19.08 -4.84
CA ALA A 130 7.16 -20.12 -4.38
C ALA A 130 6.52 -20.88 -5.54
#